data_5f898851f86d461ef5e206ce062f1713
#
_entry.id   5f898851f86d461ef5e206ce062f1713
#
_cell.length_a   1.000
_cell.length_b   1.000
_cell.length_c   1.000
_cell.angle_alpha   90.00
_cell.angle_beta   90.00
_cell.angle_gamma   90.00
#
_symmetry.space_group_name_H-M   'P 1'
#
loop_
_entity.id
_entity.type
_entity.pdbx_description
1 polymer ?
#
loop_
_entity_poly.entity_id
_entity_poly.type
_entity_poly.pdbx_seq_one_letter_code
_entity_poly.pdbx_strand_id
1 'polypeptide(L)'
;KWKMGYKNSIDSATLVNKCLELIEAHYLFDIPFDKMEILIHPEAIIHSIVEFENYVTQFNLFKNDMSIPILNFLFYPKFKPTNKNKKFLITNYKNYNFEKVKNDIFPIYNFFNKIDKDNPQNLIKFNIGNEFAVNLYKNKEIKYTDIYKIIKKVTSLNLNSSLNNIKDIINYHEEIEKRLYANKAYII
;
A
#
# COMPACT_ATOMS: atom_id res chain seq x y z
N LYS A 1 -11.97 -3.38 -10.31
CA LYS A 1 -12.07 -2.49 -11.49
C LYS A 1 -10.75 -2.39 -12.26
N TRP A 2 -9.63 -2.65 -11.62
CA TRP A 2 -8.30 -2.69 -12.22
C TRP A 2 -7.91 -4.13 -12.56
N LYS A 3 -7.31 -4.35 -13.73
CA LYS A 3 -6.61 -5.61 -14.02
C LYS A 3 -5.20 -5.51 -13.46
N MET A 4 -4.95 -6.14 -12.34
CA MET A 4 -3.66 -6.13 -11.63
C MET A 4 -3.11 -7.55 -11.51
N GLY A 5 -1.81 -7.67 -11.22
CA GLY A 5 -1.20 -8.94 -10.87
C GLY A 5 -1.79 -9.54 -9.58
N TYR A 6 -1.52 -10.82 -9.35
CA TYR A 6 -2.07 -11.58 -8.23
C TYR A 6 -1.83 -10.92 -6.86
N LYS A 7 -0.57 -10.53 -6.59
CA LYS A 7 -0.18 -9.86 -5.34
C LYS A 7 -0.98 -8.56 -5.16
N ASN A 8 -0.97 -7.66 -6.16
CA ASN A 8 -1.64 -6.37 -6.07
C ASN A 8 -3.16 -6.51 -5.86
N SER A 9 -3.78 -7.57 -6.40
CA SER A 9 -5.21 -7.84 -6.19
C SER A 9 -5.51 -8.20 -4.73
N ILE A 10 -4.64 -8.99 -4.09
CA ILE A 10 -4.76 -9.33 -2.66
C ILE A 10 -4.45 -8.11 -1.80
N ASP A 11 -3.35 -7.41 -2.07
CA ASP A 11 -2.93 -6.22 -1.32
C ASP A 11 -4.00 -5.11 -1.37
N SER A 12 -4.69 -4.98 -2.50
CA SER A 12 -5.83 -4.05 -2.61
C SER A 12 -7.05 -4.51 -1.82
N ALA A 13 -7.36 -5.82 -1.86
CA ALA A 13 -8.51 -6.37 -1.13
C ALA A 13 -8.31 -6.33 0.39
N THR A 14 -7.08 -6.38 0.87
CA THR A 14 -6.70 -6.31 2.28
C THR A 14 -6.38 -4.89 2.77
N LEU A 15 -6.35 -3.89 1.87
CA LEU A 15 -5.84 -2.54 2.07
C LEU A 15 -4.33 -2.45 2.40
N VAL A 16 -3.58 -3.53 2.30
CA VAL A 16 -2.12 -3.48 2.45
C VAL A 16 -1.49 -2.54 1.44
N ASN A 17 -1.95 -2.57 0.17
CA ASN A 17 -1.45 -1.65 -0.85
C ASN A 17 -1.56 -0.19 -0.40
N LYS A 18 -2.66 0.19 0.22
CA LYS A 18 -2.83 1.56 0.74
C LYS A 18 -1.97 1.84 1.97
N CYS A 19 -1.72 0.85 2.83
CA CYS A 19 -0.76 0.99 3.92
C CYS A 19 0.66 1.25 3.38
N LEU A 20 1.07 0.53 2.33
CA LEU A 20 2.37 0.75 1.68
C LEU A 20 2.44 2.12 1.02
N GLU A 21 1.37 2.58 0.38
CA GLU A 21 1.30 3.93 -0.19
C GLU A 21 1.41 5.05 0.87
N LEU A 22 0.91 4.83 2.11
CA LEU A 22 1.15 5.77 3.22
C LEU A 22 2.63 5.79 3.62
N ILE A 23 3.29 4.62 3.66
CA ILE A 23 4.73 4.53 3.93
C ILE A 23 5.52 5.27 2.84
N GLU A 24 5.19 5.03 1.58
CA GLU A 24 5.81 5.69 0.43
C GLU A 24 5.64 7.21 0.50
N ALA A 25 4.42 7.69 0.78
CA ALA A 25 4.14 9.13 0.89
C ALA A 25 4.92 9.77 2.05
N HIS A 26 5.03 9.08 3.19
CA HIS A 26 5.84 9.55 4.31
C HIS A 26 7.29 9.78 3.91
N TYR A 27 7.93 8.76 3.31
CA TYR A 27 9.36 8.86 2.96
C TYR A 27 9.66 9.71 1.73
N LEU A 28 8.74 9.79 0.76
CA LEU A 28 8.95 10.58 -0.46
C LEU A 28 8.67 12.08 -0.27
N PHE A 29 7.74 12.42 0.61
CA PHE A 29 7.24 13.78 0.75
C PHE A 29 7.42 14.36 2.16
N ASP A 30 8.03 13.59 3.07
CA ASP A 30 8.23 13.98 4.48
C ASP A 30 6.90 14.36 5.19
N ILE A 31 5.81 13.62 4.87
CA ILE A 31 4.50 13.86 5.45
C ILE A 31 4.33 12.96 6.67
N PRO A 32 4.05 13.50 7.86
CA PRO A 32 3.75 12.70 9.06
C PRO A 32 2.56 11.78 8.87
N PHE A 33 2.59 10.58 9.45
CA PHE A 33 1.53 9.59 9.32
C PHE A 33 0.17 10.06 9.85
N ASP A 34 0.15 10.90 10.86
CA ASP A 34 -1.07 11.49 11.45
C ASP A 34 -1.75 12.52 10.55
N LYS A 35 -1.05 13.02 9.53
CA LYS A 35 -1.61 13.91 8.49
C LYS A 35 -2.12 13.15 7.27
N MET A 36 -2.13 11.83 7.30
CA MET A 36 -2.57 11.00 6.17
C MET A 36 -3.73 10.08 6.55
N GLU A 37 -4.71 9.97 5.68
CA GLU A 37 -5.88 9.10 5.86
C GLU A 37 -6.16 8.29 4.60
N ILE A 38 -6.72 7.09 4.76
CA ILE A 38 -7.23 6.28 3.65
C ILE A 38 -8.74 6.43 3.59
N LEU A 39 -9.26 6.75 2.41
CA LEU A 39 -10.68 6.78 2.11
C LEU A 39 -11.03 5.68 1.09
N ILE A 40 -12.19 5.08 1.27
CA ILE A 40 -12.78 4.19 0.27
C ILE A 40 -13.56 5.03 -0.73
N HIS A 41 -13.20 4.94 -1.99
CA HIS A 41 -13.88 5.60 -3.10
C HIS A 41 -14.43 4.57 -4.09
N PRO A 42 -15.73 4.22 -4.02
CA PRO A 42 -16.32 3.14 -4.83
C PRO A 42 -16.19 3.34 -6.33
N GLU A 43 -16.21 4.57 -6.81
CA GLU A 43 -16.05 4.91 -8.23
C GLU A 43 -14.60 4.65 -8.70
N ALA A 44 -13.64 4.75 -7.81
CA ALA A 44 -12.22 4.49 -8.01
C ALA A 44 -11.58 5.34 -9.14
N ILE A 45 -11.97 6.60 -9.27
CA ILE A 45 -11.44 7.54 -10.25
C ILE A 45 -10.66 8.69 -9.62
N ILE A 46 -10.89 8.96 -8.34
CA ILE A 46 -10.08 9.87 -7.53
C ILE A 46 -9.04 9.00 -6.83
N HIS A 47 -7.76 9.31 -7.06
CA HIS A 47 -6.64 8.48 -6.62
C HIS A 47 -5.88 9.10 -5.46
N SER A 48 -5.89 10.43 -5.36
CA SER A 48 -5.35 11.15 -4.20
C SER A 48 -6.10 12.47 -3.99
N ILE A 49 -6.12 12.90 -2.73
CA ILE A 49 -6.68 14.16 -2.28
C ILE A 49 -5.60 14.84 -1.45
N VAL A 50 -5.32 16.11 -1.73
CA VAL A 50 -4.36 16.92 -0.97
C VAL A 50 -5.12 18.14 -0.44
N GLU A 51 -5.14 18.29 0.87
CA GLU A 51 -5.68 19.46 1.55
C GLU A 51 -4.53 20.36 1.97
N PHE A 52 -4.53 21.59 1.49
CA PHE A 52 -3.50 22.58 1.80
C PHE A 52 -3.92 23.46 2.98
N GLU A 53 -2.95 24.03 3.69
CA GLU A 53 -3.18 24.92 4.82
C GLU A 53 -3.96 26.20 4.46
N ASN A 54 -3.97 26.58 3.19
CA ASN A 54 -4.76 27.70 2.66
C ASN A 54 -6.22 27.33 2.33
N TYR A 55 -6.70 26.18 2.82
CA TYR A 55 -8.08 25.66 2.62
C TYR A 55 -8.39 25.26 1.17
N VAL A 56 -7.38 25.13 0.31
CA VAL A 56 -7.57 24.58 -1.04
C VAL A 56 -7.44 23.06 -0.99
N THR A 57 -8.40 22.36 -1.59
CA THR A 57 -8.34 20.90 -1.74
C THR A 57 -8.12 20.54 -3.20
N GLN A 58 -7.11 19.76 -3.47
CA GLN A 58 -6.78 19.28 -4.81
C GLN A 58 -7.10 17.79 -4.93
N PHE A 59 -7.86 17.44 -5.96
CA PHE A 59 -8.18 16.06 -6.32
C PHE A 59 -7.37 15.64 -7.54
N ASN A 60 -6.72 14.50 -7.47
CA ASN A 60 -6.04 13.89 -8.60
C ASN A 60 -6.96 12.80 -9.21
N LEU A 61 -7.55 13.12 -10.36
CA LEU A 61 -8.52 12.26 -11.04
C LEU A 61 -7.97 11.82 -12.39
N PHE A 62 -8.07 10.54 -12.67
CA PHE A 62 -7.85 10.00 -14.01
C PHE A 62 -8.58 8.67 -14.20
N LYS A 63 -8.68 8.24 -15.44
CA LYS A 63 -9.26 6.93 -15.78
C LYS A 63 -8.42 5.81 -15.18
N ASN A 64 -9.07 4.71 -14.77
CA ASN A 64 -8.42 3.52 -14.20
C ASN A 64 -7.50 2.81 -15.21
N ASP A 65 -6.38 3.46 -15.52
CA ASP A 65 -5.34 3.01 -16.46
C ASP A 65 -3.98 3.51 -15.96
N MET A 66 -3.13 2.60 -15.50
CA MET A 66 -1.81 2.91 -14.96
C MET A 66 -0.86 3.54 -15.99
N SER A 67 -1.13 3.40 -17.29
CA SER A 67 -0.33 4.08 -18.29
C SER A 67 -0.42 5.62 -18.17
N ILE A 68 -1.53 6.14 -17.65
CA ILE A 68 -1.75 7.58 -17.50
C ILE A 68 -0.74 8.21 -16.52
N PRO A 69 -0.69 7.82 -15.23
CA PRO A 69 0.26 8.41 -14.29
C PRO A 69 1.71 8.12 -14.67
N ILE A 70 2.02 6.92 -15.20
CA ILE A 70 3.37 6.56 -15.63
C ILE A 70 3.84 7.46 -16.78
N LEU A 71 3.03 7.66 -17.82
CA LEU A 71 3.38 8.54 -18.93
C LEU A 71 3.47 10.00 -18.51
N ASN A 72 2.59 10.45 -17.61
CA ASN A 72 2.67 11.80 -17.07
C ASN A 72 3.99 12.02 -16.29
N PHE A 73 4.44 11.05 -15.53
CA PHE A 73 5.73 11.12 -14.82
C PHE A 73 6.91 11.13 -15.82
N LEU A 74 6.93 10.20 -16.75
CA LEU A 74 8.04 10.04 -17.71
C LEU A 74 8.21 11.24 -18.65
N PHE A 75 7.13 11.90 -18.99
CA PHE A 75 7.15 13.03 -19.94
C PHE A 75 7.07 14.40 -19.26
N TYR A 76 7.02 14.45 -17.94
CA TYR A 76 7.01 15.72 -17.22
C TYR A 76 8.24 16.58 -17.55
N PRO A 77 8.10 17.91 -17.78
CA PRO A 77 6.86 18.69 -17.79
C PRO A 77 6.15 18.74 -19.18
N LYS A 78 6.62 17.99 -20.16
CA LYS A 78 6.10 18.01 -21.55
C LYS A 78 5.19 16.80 -21.75
N PHE A 79 3.89 17.00 -21.61
CA PHE A 79 2.92 15.95 -21.89
C PHE A 79 2.82 15.66 -23.40
N LYS A 80 2.91 14.38 -23.79
CA LYS A 80 2.61 13.91 -25.14
C LYS A 80 1.27 13.19 -25.14
N PRO A 81 0.22 13.78 -25.78
CA PRO A 81 -1.07 13.09 -25.86
C PRO A 81 -0.90 11.79 -26.65
N THR A 82 -1.39 10.68 -26.11
CA THR A 82 -1.49 9.44 -26.86
C THR A 82 -2.84 9.39 -27.56
N ASN A 83 -2.87 9.09 -28.85
CA ASN A 83 -4.10 9.01 -29.66
C ASN A 83 -5.11 7.94 -29.19
N LYS A 84 -4.78 7.16 -28.17
CA LYS A 84 -5.61 6.08 -27.61
C LYS A 84 -6.55 6.54 -26.50
N ASN A 85 -6.43 7.75 -26.00
CA ASN A 85 -7.18 8.18 -24.85
C ASN A 85 -8.49 8.84 -25.25
N LYS A 86 -9.60 8.10 -25.13
CA LYS A 86 -10.92 8.73 -25.09
C LYS A 86 -10.92 9.76 -23.95
N LYS A 87 -11.42 10.96 -24.25
CA LYS A 87 -11.54 12.03 -23.25
C LYS A 87 -12.15 11.48 -21.95
N PHE A 88 -11.49 11.72 -20.85
CA PHE A 88 -12.09 11.55 -19.54
C PHE A 88 -13.09 12.69 -19.36
N LEU A 89 -14.37 12.35 -19.23
CA LEU A 89 -15.42 13.35 -18.98
C LEU A 89 -15.85 13.20 -17.54
N ILE A 90 -15.55 14.19 -16.72
CA ILE A 90 -15.98 14.27 -15.33
C ILE A 90 -17.51 14.15 -15.19
N THR A 91 -18.23 14.63 -16.20
CA THR A 91 -19.70 14.57 -16.27
C THR A 91 -20.27 13.15 -16.42
N ASN A 92 -19.44 12.16 -16.74
CA ASN A 92 -19.88 10.77 -16.77
C ASN A 92 -20.17 10.18 -15.38
N TYR A 93 -19.78 10.89 -14.34
CA TYR A 93 -19.95 10.47 -12.94
C TYR A 93 -20.92 11.42 -12.25
N LYS A 94 -22.04 10.88 -11.77
CA LYS A 94 -23.08 11.68 -11.09
C LYS A 94 -22.71 12.00 -9.65
N ASN A 95 -22.00 11.07 -8.98
CA ASN A 95 -21.62 11.18 -7.58
C ASN A 95 -20.15 10.78 -7.39
N TYR A 96 -19.55 11.36 -6.37
CA TYR A 96 -18.23 11.02 -5.87
C TYR A 96 -18.39 10.68 -4.40
N ASN A 97 -18.45 9.37 -4.10
CA ASN A 97 -18.70 8.90 -2.75
C ASN A 97 -17.37 8.59 -2.06
N PHE A 98 -17.30 8.97 -0.79
CA PHE A 98 -16.16 8.66 0.07
C PHE A 98 -16.66 8.06 1.37
N GLU A 99 -16.03 6.97 1.78
CA GLU A 99 -16.32 6.29 3.02
C GLU A 99 -15.03 6.12 3.85
N LYS A 100 -15.16 6.25 5.17
CA LYS A 100 -14.06 5.90 6.07
C LYS A 100 -13.84 4.39 6.09
N VAL A 101 -12.59 3.99 6.24
CA VAL A 101 -12.24 2.57 6.38
C VAL A 101 -12.84 2.02 7.67
N LYS A 102 -13.59 0.92 7.56
CA LYS A 102 -14.15 0.18 8.70
C LYS A 102 -13.12 -0.80 9.24
N ASN A 103 -12.67 -0.59 10.45
CA ASN A 103 -11.59 -1.36 11.09
C ASN A 103 -11.92 -2.83 11.31
N ASP A 104 -13.18 -3.17 11.48
CA ASP A 104 -13.70 -4.54 11.61
C ASP A 104 -13.64 -5.32 10.28
N ILE A 105 -13.83 -4.62 9.16
CA ILE A 105 -13.73 -5.19 7.81
C ILE A 105 -12.28 -5.32 7.36
N PHE A 106 -11.41 -4.36 7.76
CA PHE A 106 -10.02 -4.31 7.35
C PHE A 106 -9.06 -4.43 8.55
N PRO A 107 -8.92 -5.64 9.13
CA PRO A 107 -8.11 -5.86 10.34
C PRO A 107 -6.63 -5.56 10.15
N ILE A 108 -6.08 -5.69 8.92
CA ILE A 108 -4.69 -5.36 8.62
C ILE A 108 -4.47 -3.85 8.69
N TYR A 109 -5.39 -3.04 8.17
CA TYR A 109 -5.32 -1.58 8.29
C TYR A 109 -5.44 -1.13 9.75
N ASN A 110 -6.37 -1.73 10.52
CA ASN A 110 -6.48 -1.47 11.96
C ASN A 110 -5.19 -1.80 12.72
N PHE A 111 -4.53 -2.90 12.36
CA PHE A 111 -3.23 -3.27 12.93
C PHE A 111 -2.13 -2.27 12.51
N PHE A 112 -2.06 -1.91 11.24
CA PHE A 112 -1.11 -0.91 10.71
C PHE A 112 -1.21 0.43 11.45
N ASN A 113 -2.42 0.86 11.81
CA ASN A 113 -2.60 2.10 12.57
C ASN A 113 -2.05 2.02 14.00
N LYS A 114 -1.87 0.82 14.56
CA LYS A 114 -1.43 0.59 15.94
C LYS A 114 0.06 0.28 16.08
N ILE A 115 0.74 -0.08 14.99
CA ILE A 115 2.18 -0.31 15.05
C ILE A 115 2.92 1.02 15.22
N ASP A 116 4.05 0.96 15.91
CA ASP A 116 5.00 2.06 15.99
C ASP A 116 5.64 2.27 14.61
N LYS A 117 5.26 3.35 13.94
CA LYS A 117 5.70 3.72 12.58
C LYS A 117 6.99 4.54 12.58
N ASP A 118 7.37 5.09 13.72
CA ASP A 118 8.65 5.82 13.87
C ASP A 118 9.83 4.84 13.88
N ASN A 119 9.55 3.55 14.13
CA ASN A 119 10.53 2.49 13.98
C ASN A 119 10.45 1.87 12.57
N PRO A 120 11.38 2.18 11.64
CA PRO A 120 11.37 1.69 10.28
C PRO A 120 11.44 0.16 10.18
N GLN A 121 11.99 -0.52 11.18
CA GLN A 121 12.03 -1.99 11.22
C GLN A 121 10.63 -2.60 11.26
N ASN A 122 9.67 -1.95 11.92
CA ASN A 122 8.29 -2.43 11.95
C ASN A 122 7.62 -2.33 10.58
N LEU A 123 7.92 -1.28 9.83
CA LEU A 123 7.40 -1.08 8.47
C LEU A 123 8.00 -2.11 7.50
N ILE A 124 9.29 -2.40 7.63
CA ILE A 124 9.97 -3.46 6.84
C ILE A 124 9.37 -4.83 7.18
N LYS A 125 9.24 -5.17 8.47
CA LYS A 125 8.64 -6.44 8.91
C LYS A 125 7.19 -6.58 8.44
N PHE A 126 6.42 -5.49 8.45
CA PHE A 126 5.05 -5.47 7.95
C PHE A 126 5.00 -5.84 6.46
N ASN A 127 5.86 -5.23 5.63
CA ASN A 127 5.93 -5.56 4.20
C ASN A 127 6.36 -7.00 3.95
N ILE A 128 7.44 -7.46 4.61
CA ILE A 128 7.94 -8.83 4.48
C ILE A 128 6.88 -9.85 4.92
N GLY A 129 6.20 -9.58 6.04
CA GLY A 129 5.10 -10.41 6.53
C GLY A 129 3.98 -10.53 5.52
N ASN A 130 3.63 -9.44 4.83
CA ASN A 130 2.66 -9.46 3.76
C ASN A 130 3.14 -10.27 2.55
N GLU A 131 4.36 -10.06 2.07
CA GLU A 131 4.90 -10.80 0.93
C GLU A 131 4.95 -12.29 1.19
N PHE A 132 5.41 -12.68 2.36
CA PHE A 132 5.45 -14.08 2.79
C PHE A 132 4.04 -14.69 2.86
N ALA A 133 3.09 -13.99 3.50
CA ALA A 133 1.70 -14.47 3.62
C ALA A 133 0.99 -14.58 2.26
N VAL A 134 1.18 -13.61 1.37
CA VAL A 134 0.59 -13.63 0.02
C VAL A 134 1.16 -14.77 -0.82
N ASN A 135 2.46 -15.08 -0.70
CA ASN A 135 3.08 -16.22 -1.36
C ASN A 135 2.52 -17.55 -0.85
N LEU A 136 2.34 -17.70 0.46
CA LEU A 136 1.71 -18.90 1.04
C LEU A 136 0.25 -19.05 0.58
N TYR A 137 -0.50 -17.97 0.57
CA TYR A 137 -1.88 -17.98 0.10
C TYR A 137 -1.99 -18.34 -1.40
N LYS A 138 -1.10 -17.78 -2.22
CA LYS A 138 -1.00 -18.12 -3.65
C LYS A 138 -0.75 -19.62 -3.87
N ASN A 139 0.08 -20.22 -3.03
CA ASN A 139 0.43 -21.62 -3.07
C ASN A 139 -0.64 -22.52 -2.41
N LYS A 140 -1.76 -21.93 -1.92
CA LYS A 140 -2.86 -22.63 -1.21
C LYS A 140 -2.42 -23.29 0.11
N GLU A 141 -1.37 -22.79 0.74
CA GLU A 141 -0.85 -23.31 2.00
C GLU A 141 -1.55 -22.72 3.23
N ILE A 142 -2.22 -21.59 3.07
CA ILE A 142 -2.98 -20.87 4.10
C ILE A 142 -4.32 -20.38 3.56
N LYS A 143 -5.23 -20.02 4.48
CA LYS A 143 -6.50 -19.35 4.14
C LYS A 143 -6.29 -17.83 4.04
N TYR A 144 -7.21 -17.15 3.36
CA TYR A 144 -7.20 -15.69 3.25
C TYR A 144 -7.12 -14.97 4.61
N THR A 145 -7.86 -15.46 5.59
CA THR A 145 -7.86 -14.89 6.96
C THR A 145 -6.54 -15.05 7.70
N ASP A 146 -5.69 -15.98 7.28
CA ASP A 146 -4.40 -16.22 7.93
C ASP A 146 -3.34 -15.19 7.51
N ILE A 147 -3.55 -14.48 6.39
CA ILE A 147 -2.71 -13.37 5.94
C ILE A 147 -2.52 -12.36 7.07
N TYR A 148 -3.61 -11.91 7.69
CA TYR A 148 -3.56 -10.99 8.83
C TYR A 148 -2.73 -11.53 10.01
N LYS A 149 -2.96 -12.81 10.37
CA LYS A 149 -2.26 -13.42 11.51
C LYS A 149 -0.76 -13.46 11.28
N ILE A 150 -0.35 -13.82 10.07
CA ILE A 150 1.07 -13.89 9.67
C ILE A 150 1.71 -12.51 9.69
N ILE A 151 1.07 -11.51 9.06
CA ILE A 151 1.58 -10.14 9.08
C ILE A 151 1.79 -9.67 10.52
N LYS A 152 0.79 -9.86 11.39
CA LYS A 152 0.88 -9.50 12.80
C LYS A 152 2.03 -10.21 13.51
N LYS A 153 2.16 -11.54 13.31
CA LYS A 153 3.21 -12.35 13.93
C LYS A 153 4.61 -11.90 13.48
N VAL A 154 4.80 -11.69 12.18
CA VAL A 154 6.09 -11.27 11.61
C VAL A 154 6.48 -9.86 12.09
N THR A 155 5.53 -8.93 12.08
CA THR A 155 5.77 -7.56 12.54
C THR A 155 6.17 -7.52 14.02
N SER A 156 5.65 -8.43 14.82
CA SER A 156 5.95 -8.54 16.27
C SER A 156 7.23 -9.33 16.58
N LEU A 157 7.97 -9.85 15.58
CA LEU A 157 9.24 -10.53 15.84
C LEU A 157 10.25 -9.56 16.45
N ASN A 158 10.91 -10.00 17.51
CA ASN A 158 12.00 -9.26 18.15
C ASN A 158 13.30 -9.50 17.34
N LEU A 159 13.41 -8.83 16.23
CA LEU A 159 14.58 -8.85 15.36
C LEU A 159 15.01 -7.39 15.15
N ASN A 160 16.12 -7.02 15.77
CA ASN A 160 16.64 -5.66 15.72
C ASN A 160 17.94 -5.63 14.92
N SER A 161 18.08 -4.62 14.08
CA SER A 161 19.30 -4.33 13.33
C SER A 161 19.49 -2.83 13.22
N SER A 162 20.70 -2.35 13.05
CA SER A 162 20.94 -0.96 12.66
C SER A 162 20.63 -0.78 11.18
N LEU A 163 19.89 0.27 10.84
CA LEU A 163 19.47 0.58 9.46
C LEU A 163 20.09 1.91 9.03
N ASN A 164 21.43 1.96 8.94
CA ASN A 164 22.16 3.22 8.67
C ASN A 164 22.23 3.56 7.18
N ASN A 165 22.06 2.57 6.32
CA ASN A 165 22.16 2.72 4.87
C ASN A 165 21.31 1.67 4.14
N ILE A 166 21.19 1.82 2.82
CA ILE A 166 20.40 0.92 1.97
C ILE A 166 20.87 -0.54 2.08
N LYS A 167 22.18 -0.79 2.21
CA LYS A 167 22.71 -2.15 2.32
C LYS A 167 22.25 -2.82 3.61
N ASP A 168 22.20 -2.10 4.71
CA ASP A 168 21.69 -2.61 5.99
C ASP A 168 20.20 -2.98 5.86
N ILE A 169 19.41 -2.17 5.17
CA ILE A 169 17.99 -2.43 4.92
C ILE A 169 17.81 -3.71 4.09
N ILE A 170 18.59 -3.87 3.02
CA ILE A 170 18.56 -5.07 2.17
C ILE A 170 18.96 -6.32 2.98
N ASN A 171 20.05 -6.24 3.72
CA ASN A 171 20.52 -7.35 4.55
C ASN A 171 19.48 -7.75 5.61
N TYR A 172 18.86 -6.76 6.25
CA TYR A 172 17.80 -6.98 7.24
C TYR A 172 16.57 -7.67 6.62
N HIS A 173 16.16 -7.21 5.44
CA HIS A 173 15.09 -7.84 4.68
C HIS A 173 15.38 -9.31 4.38
N GLU A 174 16.56 -9.60 3.80
CA GLU A 174 16.96 -10.95 3.44
C GLU A 174 17.09 -11.87 4.68
N GLU A 175 17.59 -11.35 5.80
CA GLU A 175 17.71 -12.12 7.04
C GLU A 175 16.34 -12.54 7.56
N ILE A 176 15.38 -11.61 7.60
CA ILE A 176 14.01 -11.93 8.03
C ILE A 176 13.39 -12.96 7.09
N GLU A 177 13.48 -12.75 5.80
CA GLU A 177 12.92 -13.66 4.80
C GLU A 177 13.48 -15.07 4.95
N LYS A 178 14.82 -15.23 5.06
CA LYS A 178 15.47 -16.52 5.31
C LYS A 178 14.94 -17.19 6.59
N ARG A 179 14.78 -16.43 7.68
CA ARG A 179 14.24 -16.95 8.95
C ARG A 179 12.78 -17.40 8.82
N LEU A 180 11.97 -16.69 8.07
CA LEU A 180 10.56 -17.06 7.84
C LEU A 180 10.45 -18.39 7.09
N TYR A 181 11.22 -18.56 6.02
CA TYR A 181 11.21 -19.81 5.27
C TYR A 181 11.80 -20.99 6.05
N ALA A 182 12.87 -20.77 6.82
CA ALA A 182 13.45 -21.80 7.70
C ALA A 182 12.51 -22.26 8.82
N ASN A 183 11.67 -21.36 9.33
CA ASN A 183 10.73 -21.62 10.44
C ASN A 183 9.26 -21.59 9.99
N LYS A 184 8.99 -21.90 8.73
CA LYS A 184 7.68 -21.77 8.12
C LYS A 184 6.57 -22.45 8.93
N ALA A 185 6.78 -23.68 9.37
CA ALA A 185 5.79 -24.44 10.16
C ALA A 185 5.41 -23.76 11.49
N TYR A 186 6.33 -22.99 12.06
CA TYR A 186 6.08 -22.23 13.28
C TYR A 186 5.32 -20.92 13.01
N ILE A 187 5.49 -20.35 11.82
CA ILE A 187 4.88 -19.05 11.45
C ILE A 187 3.42 -19.24 11.02
N ILE A 188 3.08 -20.32 10.34
CA ILE A 188 1.72 -20.70 9.97
C ILE A 188 0.95 -21.25 11.19
#